data_2b145810ac783dd0111135f5f009d4de
#
_entry.id   2b145810ac783dd0111135f5f009d4de
#
_cell.length_a   1.000
_cell.length_b   1.000
_cell.length_c   1.000
_cell.angle_alpha   90.00
_cell.angle_beta   90.00
_cell.angle_gamma   90.00
#
_symmetry.space_group_name_H-M   'P 1'
#
loop_
_entity.id
_entity.type
_entity.pdbx_description
1 polymer ?
#
loop_
_entity_poly.entity_id
_entity_poly.type
_entity_poly.pdbx_seq_one_letter_code
_entity_poly.pdbx_strand_id
1 'polypeptide(L)'
;MVAAVAGCATSSRYDVKVDAISKPTPVATQSYKLKSKDPRLGEENLRYREAAEYVRTALSSKGLYEAPSEDKADMIVELDYGMDAPRAKAERVSVPVYAQVGGGVRYESVPVTDSRGNTSYRTVAVYEPPRSELVAYDNVIRQVNIYEKYLKITARENKAASEGRPPAELWSIHASAEDESKDIRKYLPIMASATVDYIGQDSSSQKIVKVRADGPGVVFIRKGMNAPADPAAKPAAPKS
;
A
#
# COMPACT_ATOMS: atom_id res chain seq x y z
N MET A 1 12.95 26.80 26.53
CA MET A 1 13.40 25.65 25.73
C MET A 1 12.21 24.73 25.53
N VAL A 2 11.65 24.67 24.31
CA VAL A 2 10.57 23.76 23.98
C VAL A 2 11.22 22.53 23.31
N ALA A 3 11.21 21.40 24.02
CA ALA A 3 11.67 20.13 23.45
C ALA A 3 10.63 19.62 22.47
N ALA A 4 10.93 19.66 21.17
CA ALA A 4 10.14 19.03 20.14
C ALA A 4 10.30 17.50 20.26
N VAL A 5 9.28 16.81 20.75
CA VAL A 5 9.19 15.35 20.70
C VAL A 5 8.93 14.97 19.25
N ALA A 6 9.96 14.59 18.52
CA ALA A 6 9.85 13.97 17.22
C ALA A 6 9.28 12.55 17.40
N GLY A 7 7.95 12.42 17.31
CA GLY A 7 7.29 11.13 17.24
C GLY A 7 7.74 10.42 15.97
N CYS A 8 8.46 9.31 16.09
CA CYS A 8 8.72 8.40 14.97
C CYS A 8 7.39 7.83 14.49
N ALA A 9 6.80 8.46 13.48
CA ALA A 9 5.68 7.87 12.74
C ALA A 9 6.21 6.62 12.03
N THR A 10 5.87 5.45 12.52
CA THR A 10 6.16 4.17 11.84
C THR A 10 5.40 4.16 10.53
N SER A 11 6.12 4.39 9.44
CA SER A 11 5.54 4.34 8.09
C SER A 11 5.05 2.94 7.78
N SER A 12 3.78 2.82 7.43
CA SER A 12 3.18 1.55 7.03
C SER A 12 3.82 1.05 5.73
N ARG A 13 4.26 -0.21 5.72
CA ARG A 13 4.77 -0.92 4.55
C ARG A 13 3.66 -1.81 3.99
N TYR A 14 3.60 -1.89 2.68
CA TYR A 14 2.61 -2.67 1.94
C TYR A 14 3.33 -3.61 0.99
N ASP A 15 2.92 -4.86 0.99
CA ASP A 15 3.38 -5.86 0.02
C ASP A 15 2.39 -5.82 -1.16
N VAL A 16 2.89 -5.43 -2.33
CA VAL A 16 2.14 -5.41 -3.58
C VAL A 16 2.66 -6.53 -4.47
N LYS A 17 1.78 -7.44 -4.86
CA LYS A 17 2.08 -8.47 -5.85
C LYS A 17 1.99 -7.82 -7.22
N VAL A 18 3.04 -7.92 -8.01
CA VAL A 18 3.08 -7.39 -9.39
C VAL A 18 3.41 -8.53 -10.33
N ASP A 19 2.59 -8.70 -11.33
CA ASP A 19 2.78 -9.62 -12.45
C ASP A 19 2.70 -8.81 -13.74
N ALA A 20 3.75 -8.86 -14.55
CA ALA A 20 3.86 -8.07 -15.75
C ALA A 20 4.39 -8.92 -16.91
N ILE A 21 3.75 -8.76 -18.05
CA ILE A 21 4.11 -9.43 -19.30
C ILE A 21 4.30 -8.36 -20.38
N SER A 22 5.34 -8.49 -21.19
CA SER A 22 5.60 -7.60 -22.31
C SER A 22 6.01 -8.39 -23.54
N LYS A 23 5.71 -7.86 -24.74
CA LYS A 23 6.23 -8.42 -25.99
C LYS A 23 7.76 -8.39 -25.95
N PRO A 24 8.44 -9.44 -26.48
CA PRO A 24 9.91 -9.50 -26.49
C PRO A 24 10.55 -8.39 -27.31
N THR A 25 9.86 -7.90 -28.33
CA THR A 25 10.34 -6.81 -29.16
C THR A 25 9.72 -5.50 -28.67
N PRO A 26 10.51 -4.55 -28.14
CA PRO A 26 10.01 -3.26 -27.75
C PRO A 26 9.38 -2.56 -28.96
N VAL A 27 8.11 -2.21 -28.86
CA VAL A 27 7.49 -1.32 -29.84
C VAL A 27 7.86 0.10 -29.40
N ALA A 28 8.43 0.89 -30.31
CA ALA A 28 8.80 2.27 -30.05
C ALA A 28 7.53 3.17 -29.98
N THR A 29 6.66 2.86 -29.03
CA THR A 29 5.44 3.61 -28.76
C THR A 29 5.73 4.61 -27.64
N GLN A 30 5.44 5.89 -27.86
CA GLN A 30 5.64 6.94 -26.88
C GLN A 30 4.31 7.57 -26.44
N SER A 31 3.31 7.55 -27.32
CA SER A 31 2.01 8.16 -27.05
C SER A 31 0.94 7.12 -26.76
N TYR A 32 0.07 7.44 -25.82
CA TYR A 32 -1.06 6.58 -25.48
C TYR A 32 -2.36 7.36 -25.35
N LYS A 33 -3.48 6.66 -25.42
CA LYS A 33 -4.77 7.16 -24.93
C LYS A 33 -5.27 6.24 -23.83
N LEU A 34 -5.52 6.82 -22.65
CA LEU A 34 -6.03 6.08 -21.50
C LEU A 34 -7.54 5.90 -21.63
N LYS A 35 -8.02 4.68 -21.39
CA LYS A 35 -9.42 4.32 -21.38
C LYS A 35 -9.76 3.45 -20.18
N SER A 36 -11.01 3.52 -19.73
CA SER A 36 -11.52 2.54 -18.78
C SER A 36 -11.83 1.23 -19.52
N LYS A 37 -11.53 0.11 -18.89
CA LYS A 37 -11.98 -1.21 -19.35
C LYS A 37 -13.51 -1.35 -19.24
N ASP A 38 -14.11 -0.76 -18.19
CA ASP A 38 -15.58 -0.68 -18.08
C ASP A 38 -16.06 0.55 -18.87
N PRO A 39 -16.80 0.35 -19.97
CA PRO A 39 -17.25 1.47 -20.82
C PRO A 39 -18.24 2.40 -20.11
N ARG A 40 -18.79 2.01 -18.97
CA ARG A 40 -19.66 2.87 -18.13
C ARG A 40 -18.86 3.86 -17.29
N LEU A 41 -17.53 3.66 -17.15
CA LEU A 41 -16.65 4.52 -16.39
C LEU A 41 -15.84 5.37 -17.37
N GLY A 42 -16.11 6.66 -17.41
CA GLY A 42 -15.40 7.64 -18.23
C GLY A 42 -14.84 8.78 -17.39
N GLU A 43 -14.31 9.79 -18.04
CA GLU A 43 -13.72 11.00 -17.42
C GLU A 43 -14.73 11.75 -16.51
N GLU A 44 -16.03 11.55 -16.71
CA GLU A 44 -17.10 12.13 -15.87
C GLU A 44 -17.18 11.45 -14.50
N ASN A 45 -16.64 10.22 -14.37
CA ASN A 45 -16.63 9.52 -13.11
C ASN A 45 -15.41 9.93 -12.25
N LEU A 46 -15.67 10.59 -11.12
CA LEU A 46 -14.61 11.10 -10.24
C LEU A 46 -13.65 10.02 -9.72
N ARG A 47 -14.16 8.82 -9.46
CA ARG A 47 -13.32 7.70 -9.00
C ARG A 47 -12.41 7.18 -10.09
N TYR A 48 -12.94 7.07 -11.31
CA TYR A 48 -12.12 6.70 -12.47
C TYR A 48 -11.06 7.76 -12.71
N ARG A 49 -11.43 9.04 -12.71
CA ARG A 49 -10.49 10.16 -12.91
C ARG A 49 -9.36 10.16 -11.89
N GLU A 50 -9.66 9.92 -10.61
CA GLU A 50 -8.64 9.79 -9.57
C GLU A 50 -7.67 8.63 -9.85
N ALA A 51 -8.18 7.45 -10.19
CA ALA A 51 -7.36 6.29 -10.53
C ALA A 51 -6.53 6.51 -11.82
N ALA A 52 -7.15 7.12 -12.83
CA ALA A 52 -6.52 7.47 -14.10
C ALA A 52 -5.35 8.44 -13.90
N GLU A 53 -5.48 9.45 -13.05
CA GLU A 53 -4.39 10.39 -12.74
C GLU A 53 -3.17 9.71 -12.13
N TYR A 54 -3.36 8.74 -11.23
CA TYR A 54 -2.26 7.96 -10.69
C TYR A 54 -1.54 7.16 -11.78
N VAL A 55 -2.30 6.56 -12.70
CA VAL A 55 -1.73 5.79 -13.82
C VAL A 55 -1.06 6.70 -14.84
N ARG A 56 -1.64 7.86 -15.18
CA ARG A 56 -1.02 8.88 -16.03
C ARG A 56 0.33 9.30 -15.48
N THR A 57 0.39 9.55 -14.17
CA THR A 57 1.64 9.93 -13.50
C THR A 57 2.67 8.79 -13.56
N ALA A 58 2.25 7.54 -13.38
CA ALA A 58 3.14 6.38 -13.52
C ALA A 58 3.67 6.24 -14.94
N LEU A 59 2.82 6.36 -15.95
CA LEU A 59 3.21 6.30 -17.37
C LEU A 59 4.17 7.43 -17.76
N SER A 60 3.90 8.65 -17.31
CA SER A 60 4.75 9.81 -17.59
C SER A 60 6.16 9.66 -17.02
N SER A 61 6.32 8.99 -15.88
CA SER A 61 7.63 8.70 -15.28
C SER A 61 8.53 7.81 -16.17
N LYS A 62 7.93 7.09 -17.12
CA LYS A 62 8.63 6.28 -18.13
C LYS A 62 8.75 6.98 -19.49
N GLY A 63 8.43 8.27 -19.54
CA GLY A 63 8.51 9.07 -20.76
C GLY A 63 7.33 8.87 -21.72
N LEU A 64 6.28 8.19 -21.31
CA LEU A 64 5.06 8.06 -22.08
C LEU A 64 4.18 9.30 -21.89
N TYR A 65 3.53 9.78 -22.94
CA TYR A 65 2.63 10.93 -22.88
C TYR A 65 1.25 10.61 -23.45
N GLU A 66 0.22 11.22 -22.88
CA GLU A 66 -1.14 11.03 -23.35
C GLU A 66 -1.41 11.87 -24.60
N ALA A 67 -1.85 11.20 -25.67
CA ALA A 67 -2.25 11.85 -26.90
C ALA A 67 -3.57 12.64 -26.70
N PRO A 68 -3.74 13.78 -27.39
CA PRO A 68 -4.95 14.61 -27.28
C PRO A 68 -6.22 13.87 -27.72
N SER A 69 -6.09 12.96 -28.69
CA SER A 69 -7.18 12.15 -29.21
C SER A 69 -6.70 10.72 -29.50
N GLU A 70 -7.66 9.78 -29.61
CA GLU A 70 -7.36 8.38 -29.85
C GLU A 70 -6.64 8.13 -31.17
N ASP A 71 -7.06 8.80 -32.22
CA ASP A 71 -6.48 8.69 -33.57
C ASP A 71 -5.01 9.10 -33.65
N LYS A 72 -4.52 9.86 -32.67
CA LYS A 72 -3.13 10.33 -32.57
C LYS A 72 -2.28 9.54 -31.59
N ALA A 73 -2.86 8.53 -30.94
CA ALA A 73 -2.15 7.68 -30.00
C ALA A 73 -1.51 6.48 -30.71
N ASP A 74 -0.29 6.11 -30.33
CA ASP A 74 0.37 4.89 -30.81
C ASP A 74 -0.28 3.63 -30.21
N MET A 75 -0.75 3.75 -28.98
CA MET A 75 -1.38 2.64 -28.23
C MET A 75 -2.57 3.11 -27.42
N ILE A 76 -3.46 2.17 -27.15
CA ILE A 76 -4.54 2.32 -26.19
C ILE A 76 -4.14 1.64 -24.89
N VAL A 77 -4.20 2.38 -23.78
CA VAL A 77 -3.97 1.87 -22.45
C VAL A 77 -5.31 1.69 -21.74
N GLU A 78 -5.65 0.47 -21.41
CA GLU A 78 -6.87 0.14 -20.68
C GLU A 78 -6.58 0.07 -19.20
N LEU A 79 -7.36 0.77 -18.40
CA LEU A 79 -7.32 0.78 -16.94
C LEU A 79 -8.50 -0.01 -16.37
N ASP A 80 -8.19 -1.03 -15.56
CA ASP A 80 -9.14 -1.80 -14.78
C ASP A 80 -8.68 -1.81 -13.31
N TYR A 81 -9.55 -1.49 -12.38
CA TYR A 81 -9.25 -1.49 -10.97
C TYR A 81 -10.48 -1.83 -10.16
N GLY A 82 -10.26 -2.46 -9.03
CA GLY A 82 -11.37 -2.89 -8.21
C GLY A 82 -10.94 -3.58 -6.93
N MET A 83 -11.91 -4.23 -6.34
CA MET A 83 -11.73 -5.03 -5.14
C MET A 83 -12.55 -6.30 -5.29
N ASP A 84 -11.92 -7.44 -5.05
CA ASP A 84 -12.58 -8.74 -5.11
C ASP A 84 -13.48 -8.98 -3.89
N ALA A 85 -14.34 -9.98 -4.01
CA ALA A 85 -15.16 -10.43 -2.90
C ALA A 85 -14.28 -10.82 -1.69
N PRO A 86 -14.68 -10.50 -0.46
CA PRO A 86 -13.90 -10.84 0.71
C PRO A 86 -13.76 -12.36 0.87
N ARG A 87 -12.56 -12.77 1.30
CA ARG A 87 -12.31 -14.16 1.71
C ARG A 87 -11.97 -14.22 3.19
N ALA A 88 -12.49 -15.22 3.89
CA ALA A 88 -12.15 -15.48 5.27
C ALA A 88 -10.73 -16.06 5.37
N LYS A 89 -9.91 -15.50 6.25
CA LYS A 89 -8.58 -16.00 6.59
C LYS A 89 -8.49 -16.21 8.10
N ALA A 90 -7.98 -17.36 8.49
CA ALA A 90 -7.67 -17.63 9.89
C ALA A 90 -6.27 -17.10 10.22
N GLU A 91 -6.17 -16.25 11.21
CA GLU A 91 -4.90 -15.72 11.70
C GLU A 91 -4.68 -16.14 13.15
N ARG A 92 -3.46 -16.53 13.46
CA ARG A 92 -3.05 -16.77 14.84
C ARG A 92 -2.54 -15.44 15.42
N VAL A 93 -3.22 -14.96 16.45
CA VAL A 93 -2.89 -13.72 17.14
C VAL A 93 -2.47 -14.03 18.56
N SER A 94 -1.36 -13.47 19.01
CA SER A 94 -0.89 -13.56 20.38
C SER A 94 -1.55 -12.45 21.20
N VAL A 95 -2.39 -12.83 22.15
CA VAL A 95 -3.15 -11.91 23.01
C VAL A 95 -2.51 -11.90 24.39
N PRO A 96 -2.17 -10.73 24.96
CA PRO A 96 -1.62 -10.65 26.30
C PRO A 96 -2.69 -11.02 27.35
N VAL A 97 -2.32 -11.87 28.29
CA VAL A 97 -3.14 -12.27 29.42
C VAL A 97 -2.63 -11.56 30.67
N TYR A 98 -3.51 -10.80 31.30
CA TYR A 98 -3.21 -10.10 32.54
C TYR A 98 -3.89 -10.81 33.70
N ALA A 99 -3.18 -10.99 34.81
CA ALA A 99 -3.73 -11.46 36.06
C ALA A 99 -3.57 -10.40 37.17
N GLN A 100 -4.47 -10.39 38.12
CA GLN A 100 -4.28 -9.61 39.33
C GLN A 100 -3.34 -10.33 40.26
N VAL A 101 -2.25 -9.70 40.65
CA VAL A 101 -1.28 -10.17 41.63
C VAL A 101 -1.22 -9.20 42.82
N GLY A 102 -0.88 -9.70 43.98
CA GLY A 102 -0.95 -8.92 45.22
C GLY A 102 -2.35 -8.91 45.83
N GLY A 103 -2.69 -7.87 46.55
CA GLY A 103 -3.98 -7.76 47.28
C GLY A 103 -4.01 -8.50 48.61
N GLY A 104 -2.86 -8.88 49.13
CA GLY A 104 -2.71 -9.56 50.40
C GLY A 104 -1.85 -8.81 51.39
N VAL A 105 -1.69 -9.45 52.54
CA VAL A 105 -0.77 -9.01 53.59
C VAL A 105 0.37 -10.02 53.63
N ARG A 106 1.60 -9.53 53.42
CA ARG A 106 2.81 -10.31 53.68
C ARG A 106 3.45 -9.88 55.01
N TYR A 107 4.08 -10.81 55.68
CA TYR A 107 4.77 -10.53 56.90
C TYR A 107 6.28 -10.42 56.65
N GLU A 108 6.85 -9.27 57.00
CA GLU A 108 8.29 -9.06 56.85
C GLU A 108 8.94 -8.95 58.25
N SER A 109 10.13 -9.53 58.37
CA SER A 109 10.94 -9.41 59.57
C SER A 109 11.87 -8.21 59.41
N VAL A 110 11.61 -7.12 60.16
CA VAL A 110 12.40 -5.90 60.14
C VAL A 110 13.26 -5.82 61.39
N PRO A 111 14.53 -5.40 61.26
CA PRO A 111 15.38 -5.17 62.42
C PRO A 111 14.96 -3.89 63.15
N VAL A 112 14.84 -3.97 64.45
CA VAL A 112 14.55 -2.86 65.35
C VAL A 112 15.68 -2.76 66.35
N THR A 113 16.36 -1.62 66.39
CA THR A 113 17.46 -1.35 67.34
C THR A 113 16.95 -0.52 68.50
N ASP A 114 17.17 -0.98 69.73
CA ASP A 114 16.80 -0.27 70.93
C ASP A 114 17.80 0.89 71.23
N SER A 115 17.46 1.72 72.24
CA SER A 115 18.29 2.84 72.66
C SER A 115 19.65 2.43 73.27
N ARG A 116 19.85 1.13 73.51
CA ARG A 116 21.10 0.55 74.02
C ARG A 116 21.94 -0.11 72.95
N GLY A 117 21.50 -0.03 71.66
CA GLY A 117 22.22 -0.57 70.53
C GLY A 117 21.94 -2.05 70.26
N ASN A 118 21.00 -2.71 70.98
CA ASN A 118 20.66 -4.09 70.73
C ASN A 118 19.65 -4.21 69.57
N THR A 119 19.96 -5.04 68.58
CA THR A 119 19.08 -5.28 67.45
C THR A 119 18.24 -6.52 67.70
N SER A 120 16.93 -6.35 67.58
CA SER A 120 15.92 -7.43 67.60
C SER A 120 15.14 -7.41 66.31
N TYR A 121 14.53 -8.55 65.92
CA TYR A 121 13.72 -8.62 64.74
C TYR A 121 12.22 -8.63 65.13
N ARG A 122 11.45 -7.74 64.46
CA ARG A 122 10.01 -7.68 64.67
C ARG A 122 9.30 -7.99 63.35
N THR A 123 8.32 -8.85 63.42
CA THR A 123 7.44 -9.15 62.28
C THR A 123 6.42 -8.04 62.13
N VAL A 124 6.41 -7.40 60.96
CA VAL A 124 5.43 -6.38 60.58
C VAL A 124 4.58 -6.89 59.40
N ALA A 125 3.30 -6.53 59.42
CA ALA A 125 2.38 -6.82 58.35
C ALA A 125 2.50 -5.69 57.27
N VAL A 126 2.85 -6.06 56.06
CA VAL A 126 2.94 -5.15 54.90
C VAL A 126 1.80 -5.47 53.96
N TYR A 127 0.93 -4.50 53.75
CA TYR A 127 -0.13 -4.63 52.77
C TYR A 127 0.43 -4.43 51.35
N GLU A 128 0.21 -5.39 50.45
CA GLU A 128 0.59 -5.32 49.05
C GLU A 128 -0.68 -5.05 48.22
N PRO A 129 -0.81 -3.84 47.63
CA PRO A 129 -2.00 -3.52 46.83
C PRO A 129 -2.10 -4.42 45.59
N PRO A 130 -3.33 -4.78 45.17
CA PRO A 130 -3.51 -5.55 43.96
C PRO A 130 -3.04 -4.74 42.74
N ARG A 131 -2.33 -5.40 41.83
CA ARG A 131 -1.88 -4.85 40.56
C ARG A 131 -2.09 -5.83 39.45
N SER A 132 -2.35 -5.32 38.24
CA SER A 132 -2.42 -6.15 37.03
C SER A 132 -1.02 -6.35 36.46
N GLU A 133 -0.61 -7.60 36.33
CA GLU A 133 0.65 -7.98 35.68
C GLU A 133 0.40 -8.83 34.46
N LEU A 134 1.23 -8.64 33.42
CA LEU A 134 1.25 -9.51 32.26
C LEU A 134 1.83 -10.87 32.67
N VAL A 135 1.03 -11.92 32.65
CA VAL A 135 1.45 -13.25 33.11
C VAL A 135 1.71 -14.23 31.97
N ALA A 136 1.10 -14.02 30.82
CA ALA A 136 1.26 -14.91 29.67
C ALA A 136 0.85 -14.22 28.37
N TYR A 137 1.13 -14.89 27.27
CA TYR A 137 0.51 -14.63 25.98
C TYR A 137 -0.25 -15.87 25.54
N ASP A 138 -1.52 -15.72 25.17
CA ASP A 138 -2.33 -16.80 24.62
C ASP A 138 -2.42 -16.67 23.10
N ASN A 139 -2.39 -17.81 22.41
CA ASN A 139 -2.50 -17.86 20.95
C ASN A 139 -3.93 -18.21 20.57
N VAL A 140 -4.68 -17.22 20.14
CA VAL A 140 -6.05 -17.39 19.67
C VAL A 140 -6.10 -17.36 18.13
N ILE A 141 -7.02 -18.15 17.56
CA ILE A 141 -7.29 -18.10 16.13
C ILE A 141 -8.44 -17.11 15.92
N ARG A 142 -8.15 -16.04 15.17
CA ARG A 142 -9.13 -15.04 14.75
C ARG A 142 -9.45 -15.24 13.29
N GLN A 143 -10.72 -15.23 12.93
CA GLN A 143 -11.13 -15.14 11.53
C GLN A 143 -11.25 -13.67 11.13
N VAL A 144 -10.58 -13.30 10.04
CA VAL A 144 -10.59 -11.97 9.46
C VAL A 144 -11.04 -12.04 8.01
N ASN A 145 -11.74 -11.01 7.54
CA ASN A 145 -12.09 -10.87 6.13
C ASN A 145 -10.98 -10.10 5.41
N ILE A 146 -10.36 -10.73 4.44
CA ILE A 146 -9.34 -10.13 3.60
C ILE A 146 -9.95 -9.71 2.28
N TYR A 147 -9.66 -8.48 1.85
CA TYR A 147 -10.06 -7.89 0.59
C TYR A 147 -8.84 -7.75 -0.31
N GLU A 148 -8.86 -8.38 -1.46
CA GLU A 148 -7.85 -8.18 -2.49
C GLU A 148 -8.26 -6.98 -3.35
N LYS A 149 -7.39 -5.97 -3.42
CA LYS A 149 -7.54 -4.81 -4.28
C LYS A 149 -6.63 -5.03 -5.47
N TYR A 150 -7.08 -4.65 -6.65
CA TYR A 150 -6.28 -4.81 -7.85
C TYR A 150 -6.26 -3.55 -8.72
N LEU A 151 -5.17 -3.42 -9.45
CA LEU A 151 -4.95 -2.44 -10.50
C LEU A 151 -4.35 -3.18 -11.69
N LYS A 152 -5.08 -3.21 -12.80
CA LYS A 152 -4.64 -3.81 -14.05
C LYS A 152 -4.50 -2.74 -15.13
N ILE A 153 -3.35 -2.69 -15.77
CA ILE A 153 -3.02 -1.76 -16.85
C ILE A 153 -2.63 -2.60 -18.05
N THR A 154 -3.34 -2.45 -19.16
CA THR A 154 -3.10 -3.23 -20.39
C THR A 154 -2.92 -2.29 -21.56
N ALA A 155 -1.79 -2.34 -22.23
CA ALA A 155 -1.53 -1.59 -23.46
C ALA A 155 -1.75 -2.46 -24.69
N ARG A 156 -2.48 -1.92 -25.66
CA ARG A 156 -2.77 -2.56 -26.96
C ARG A 156 -2.33 -1.65 -28.09
N GLU A 157 -2.00 -2.28 -29.23
CA GLU A 157 -1.79 -1.52 -30.47
C GLU A 157 -3.04 -0.70 -30.80
N ASN A 158 -2.86 0.56 -31.21
CA ASN A 158 -3.98 1.38 -31.67
C ASN A 158 -4.32 1.04 -33.13
N LYS A 159 -5.02 -0.06 -33.29
CA LYS A 159 -5.49 -0.56 -34.61
C LYS A 159 -6.94 -1.00 -34.48
N ALA A 160 -7.65 -0.97 -35.60
CA ALA A 160 -9.00 -1.55 -35.63
C ALA A 160 -8.96 -3.06 -35.34
N ALA A 161 -9.99 -3.54 -34.65
CA ALA A 161 -10.17 -4.98 -34.45
C ALA A 161 -10.23 -5.69 -35.82
N SER A 162 -9.48 -6.78 -35.95
CA SER A 162 -9.46 -7.59 -37.17
C SER A 162 -10.11 -8.94 -36.88
N GLU A 163 -11.04 -9.35 -37.75
CA GLU A 163 -11.74 -10.65 -37.64
C GLU A 163 -12.41 -10.91 -36.27
N GLY A 164 -12.92 -9.84 -35.63
CA GLY A 164 -13.53 -9.96 -34.29
C GLY A 164 -12.55 -10.17 -33.15
N ARG A 165 -11.24 -10.11 -33.43
CA ARG A 165 -10.19 -10.18 -32.39
C ARG A 165 -9.77 -8.77 -31.97
N PRO A 166 -9.59 -8.54 -30.66
CA PRO A 166 -9.06 -7.27 -30.19
C PRO A 166 -7.63 -7.03 -30.71
N PRO A 167 -7.17 -5.78 -30.79
CA PRO A 167 -5.78 -5.46 -31.14
C PRO A 167 -4.77 -6.16 -30.23
N ALA A 168 -3.60 -6.44 -30.77
CA ALA A 168 -2.57 -7.17 -30.04
C ALA A 168 -2.13 -6.43 -28.78
N GLU A 169 -2.01 -7.16 -27.68
CA GLU A 169 -1.42 -6.63 -26.44
C GLU A 169 0.07 -6.36 -26.63
N LEU A 170 0.54 -5.20 -26.19
CA LEU A 170 1.94 -4.82 -26.15
C LEU A 170 2.56 -5.22 -24.83
N TRP A 171 1.90 -4.87 -23.75
CA TRP A 171 2.25 -5.24 -22.38
C TRP A 171 1.01 -5.20 -21.49
N SER A 172 1.06 -5.92 -20.39
CA SER A 172 0.02 -5.92 -19.36
C SER A 172 0.66 -6.05 -17.99
N ILE A 173 0.16 -5.29 -17.03
CA ILE A 173 0.61 -5.30 -15.64
C ILE A 173 -0.61 -5.55 -14.75
N HIS A 174 -0.48 -6.49 -13.84
CA HIS A 174 -1.45 -6.73 -12.79
C HIS A 174 -0.78 -6.53 -11.44
N ALA A 175 -1.21 -5.52 -10.70
CA ALA A 175 -0.79 -5.26 -9.34
C ALA A 175 -1.92 -5.55 -8.37
N SER A 176 -1.67 -6.30 -7.30
CA SER A 176 -2.66 -6.55 -6.26
C SER A 176 -2.08 -6.42 -4.85
N ALA A 177 -2.95 -6.07 -3.91
CA ALA A 177 -2.62 -5.95 -2.50
C ALA A 177 -3.78 -6.46 -1.63
N GLU A 178 -3.46 -7.21 -0.59
CA GLU A 178 -4.41 -7.83 0.31
C GLU A 178 -4.36 -7.17 1.69
N ASP A 179 -5.53 -6.86 2.26
CA ASP A 179 -5.65 -6.29 3.60
C ASP A 179 -7.10 -6.41 4.10
N GLU A 180 -7.31 -6.29 5.39
CA GLU A 180 -8.63 -6.21 6.03
C GLU A 180 -9.40 -4.92 5.66
N SER A 181 -8.71 -3.88 5.21
CA SER A 181 -9.32 -2.59 4.81
C SER A 181 -10.12 -2.71 3.51
N LYS A 182 -11.28 -2.05 3.46
CA LYS A 182 -12.10 -1.87 2.25
C LYS A 182 -11.74 -0.61 1.45
N ASP A 183 -10.75 0.15 1.90
CA ASP A 183 -10.41 1.44 1.28
C ASP A 183 -9.47 1.25 0.10
N ILE A 184 -10.03 1.07 -1.10
CA ILE A 184 -9.27 0.97 -2.35
C ILE A 184 -8.49 2.26 -2.66
N ARG A 185 -9.02 3.46 -2.31
CA ARG A 185 -8.39 4.74 -2.62
C ARG A 185 -7.02 4.87 -1.94
N LYS A 186 -6.88 4.32 -0.75
CA LYS A 186 -5.59 4.24 -0.04
C LYS A 186 -4.55 3.43 -0.82
N TYR A 187 -5.00 2.37 -1.52
CA TYR A 187 -4.12 1.41 -2.20
C TYR A 187 -3.79 1.79 -3.63
N LEU A 188 -4.64 2.55 -4.33
CA LEU A 188 -4.40 2.94 -5.72
C LEU A 188 -3.05 3.61 -5.95
N PRO A 189 -2.63 4.66 -5.22
CA PRO A 189 -1.32 5.28 -5.42
C PRO A 189 -0.16 4.36 -5.05
N ILE A 190 -0.36 3.43 -4.09
CA ILE A 190 0.63 2.43 -3.67
C ILE A 190 0.84 1.42 -4.80
N MET A 191 -0.25 0.87 -5.36
CA MET A 191 -0.21 -0.06 -6.48
C MET A 191 0.36 0.62 -7.74
N ALA A 192 -0.09 1.84 -8.08
CA ALA A 192 0.46 2.59 -9.20
C ALA A 192 1.97 2.85 -9.06
N SER A 193 2.45 3.15 -7.84
CA SER A 193 3.89 3.28 -7.58
C SER A 193 4.64 1.96 -7.79
N ALA A 194 4.04 0.82 -7.39
CA ALA A 194 4.65 -0.49 -7.56
C ALA A 194 4.75 -0.92 -9.03
N THR A 195 3.86 -0.42 -9.91
CA THR A 195 3.85 -0.78 -11.35
C THR A 195 4.88 -0.02 -12.17
N VAL A 196 5.41 1.10 -11.68
CA VAL A 196 6.30 1.99 -12.45
C VAL A 196 7.44 1.24 -13.13
N ASP A 197 8.16 0.39 -12.40
CA ASP A 197 9.34 -0.31 -12.94
C ASP A 197 8.99 -1.41 -13.94
N TYR A 198 7.73 -1.80 -14.02
CA TYR A 198 7.24 -2.88 -14.89
C TYR A 198 6.53 -2.38 -16.14
N ILE A 199 6.38 -1.06 -16.33
CA ILE A 199 5.76 -0.48 -17.54
C ILE A 199 6.63 -0.84 -18.76
N GLY A 200 6.06 -1.62 -19.69
CA GLY A 200 6.75 -2.13 -20.86
C GLY A 200 7.83 -3.19 -20.57
N GLN A 201 7.85 -3.76 -19.39
CA GLN A 201 8.81 -4.79 -18.99
C GLN A 201 8.11 -6.11 -18.67
N ASP A 202 8.85 -7.20 -18.75
CA ASP A 202 8.41 -8.53 -18.34
C ASP A 202 8.96 -8.85 -16.95
N SER A 203 8.12 -9.28 -16.02
CA SER A 203 8.55 -9.66 -14.67
C SER A 203 9.05 -11.10 -14.59
N SER A 204 8.86 -11.91 -15.65
CA SER A 204 9.13 -13.34 -15.74
C SER A 204 8.38 -14.21 -14.71
N SER A 205 7.91 -13.62 -13.62
CA SER A 205 7.10 -14.25 -12.58
C SER A 205 6.50 -13.17 -11.70
N GLN A 206 5.47 -13.52 -10.92
CA GLN A 206 4.91 -12.60 -9.92
C GLN A 206 5.99 -12.16 -8.92
N LYS A 207 6.12 -10.86 -8.73
CA LYS A 207 7.04 -10.22 -7.77
C LYS A 207 6.28 -9.61 -6.60
N ILE A 208 6.90 -9.62 -5.42
CA ILE A 208 6.39 -8.87 -4.27
C ILE A 208 7.22 -7.61 -4.13
N VAL A 209 6.58 -6.47 -4.38
CA VAL A 209 7.17 -5.13 -4.26
C VAL A 209 6.76 -4.55 -2.91
N LYS A 210 7.77 -4.22 -2.08
CA LYS A 210 7.53 -3.59 -0.77
C LYS A 210 7.48 -2.08 -0.92
N VAL A 211 6.31 -1.51 -0.71
CA VAL A 211 6.05 -0.08 -0.89
C VAL A 211 5.77 0.57 0.46
N ARG A 212 6.41 1.70 0.74
CA ARG A 212 6.10 2.54 1.91
C ARG A 212 5.04 3.57 1.51
N ALA A 213 4.02 3.75 2.36
CA ALA A 213 2.95 4.72 2.10
C ALA A 213 3.43 6.17 1.96
N ASP A 214 4.52 6.51 2.64
CA ASP A 214 5.23 7.80 2.60
C ASP A 214 6.49 7.77 1.71
N GLY A 215 6.70 6.68 0.98
CA GLY A 215 7.86 6.52 0.11
C GLY A 215 7.85 7.51 -1.08
N PRO A 216 9.04 7.82 -1.61
CA PRO A 216 9.18 8.84 -2.67
C PRO A 216 8.35 8.52 -3.91
N GLY A 217 8.23 7.25 -4.30
CA GLY A 217 7.39 6.82 -5.42
C GLY A 217 5.91 7.12 -5.21
N VAL A 218 5.37 6.80 -4.02
CA VAL A 218 3.96 7.08 -3.70
C VAL A 218 3.71 8.58 -3.59
N VAL A 219 4.67 9.33 -3.02
CA VAL A 219 4.59 10.81 -2.95
C VAL A 219 4.60 11.41 -4.35
N PHE A 220 5.44 10.91 -5.25
CA PHE A 220 5.48 11.33 -6.65
C PHE A 220 4.13 11.10 -7.35
N ILE A 221 3.59 9.89 -7.25
CA ILE A 221 2.29 9.53 -7.85
C ILE A 221 1.16 10.44 -7.32
N ARG A 222 1.13 10.73 -6.02
CA ARG A 222 0.14 11.63 -5.43
C ARG A 222 0.32 13.09 -5.83
N LYS A 223 1.55 13.56 -6.00
CA LYS A 223 1.84 14.95 -6.43
C LYS A 223 1.44 15.18 -7.87
N GLY A 224 1.60 14.21 -8.77
CA GLY A 224 1.12 14.31 -10.14
C GLY A 224 -0.35 14.65 -10.23
N MET A 225 -1.18 14.08 -9.33
CA MET A 225 -2.59 14.39 -9.23
C MET A 225 -2.88 15.86 -8.83
N ASN A 226 -1.97 16.48 -8.08
CA ASN A 226 -2.12 17.85 -7.57
C ASN A 226 -1.31 18.89 -8.39
N ALA A 227 -0.55 18.46 -9.40
CA ALA A 227 0.12 19.38 -10.29
C ALA A 227 -0.94 20.13 -11.12
N PRO A 228 -0.90 21.48 -11.19
CA PRO A 228 -1.76 22.20 -12.10
C PRO A 228 -1.45 21.69 -13.52
N ALA A 229 -2.50 21.37 -14.28
CA ALA A 229 -2.34 20.99 -15.68
C ALA A 229 -1.57 22.12 -16.39
N ASP A 230 -0.31 21.84 -16.74
CA ASP A 230 0.53 22.81 -17.43
C ASP A 230 0.07 22.90 -18.89
N PRO A 231 -0.56 24.00 -19.33
CA PRO A 231 -1.07 24.11 -20.70
C PRO A 231 0.02 24.28 -21.77
N ALA A 232 1.30 24.14 -21.38
CA ALA A 232 2.43 24.51 -22.27
C ALA A 232 3.64 23.58 -22.20
N ALA A 233 3.48 22.28 -22.01
CA ALA A 233 4.57 21.34 -22.27
C ALA A 233 4.75 21.16 -23.79
N LYS A 234 5.34 22.17 -24.45
CA LYS A 234 5.79 22.08 -25.82
C LYS A 234 7.00 21.14 -25.88
N PRO A 235 6.96 20.05 -26.67
CA PRO A 235 8.10 19.16 -26.76
C PRO A 235 9.31 19.93 -27.28
N ALA A 236 10.44 19.82 -26.56
CA ALA A 236 11.70 20.36 -27.00
C ALA A 236 12.12 19.69 -28.33
N ALA A 237 12.30 20.46 -29.36
CA ALA A 237 12.79 19.98 -30.65
C ALA A 237 14.17 19.33 -30.50
N PRO A 238 14.44 18.21 -31.19
CA PRO A 238 15.76 17.61 -31.18
C PRO A 238 16.79 18.60 -31.78
N LYS A 239 17.87 18.81 -31.04
CA LYS A 239 19.02 19.56 -31.56
C LYS A 239 19.70 18.71 -32.63
N SER A 240 19.72 19.25 -33.83
CA SER A 240 20.51 18.79 -34.96
C SER A 240 22.01 18.82 -34.69
#